data_4bc59c61e0ee16dc0716e67318d56e06
#
_entry.id   4bc59c61e0ee16dc0716e67318d56e06
#
_cell.length_a   1.000
_cell.length_b   1.000
_cell.length_c   1.000
_cell.angle_alpha   90.00
_cell.angle_beta   90.00
_cell.angle_gamma   90.00
#
_symmetry.space_group_name_H-M   'P 1'
#
loop_
_entity.id
_entity.type
_entity.pdbx_description
1 polymer ?
#
loop_
_entity_poly.entity_id
_entity_poly.type
_entity_poly.pdbx_seq_one_letter_code
_entity_poly.pdbx_strand_id
1 'polypeptide(L)'
;TSKAKEIMKIIKTEGIILKKKEINEADVIITIFTKNFGKIDSIIHGIRKSKRREKNVINPMNVSEISMYQKNSYYTIKDMELKKTFLEISKDIEKLEVGFYFLDTINKIYEYNDVDEEFYDRIVNIFDYLDRKEITNSAEKYIMVTHFLRRIMIEQGIYEESDIMTYFSKDLLEIYKLI
;
A
#
# COMPACT_ATOMS: atom_id res chain seq x y z
N THR A 1 32.13 27.35 -13.70
CA THR A 1 31.01 26.39 -13.75
C THR A 1 30.38 26.27 -12.38
N SER A 2 29.33 27.06 -12.12
CA SER A 2 28.60 27.00 -10.84
C SER A 2 27.87 25.66 -10.77
N LYS A 3 28.29 24.81 -9.84
CA LYS A 3 27.45 23.69 -9.38
C LYS A 3 26.21 24.32 -8.72
N ALA A 4 25.08 24.26 -9.40
CA ALA A 4 23.82 24.60 -8.78
C ALA A 4 23.71 23.79 -7.48
N LYS A 5 23.59 24.48 -6.33
CA LYS A 5 23.32 23.83 -5.05
C LYS A 5 22.00 23.11 -5.21
N GLU A 6 22.03 21.79 -5.34
CA GLU A 6 20.84 20.97 -5.31
C GLU A 6 20.10 21.23 -3.99
N ILE A 7 18.94 21.85 -4.09
CA ILE A 7 18.15 22.21 -2.92
C ILE A 7 17.46 20.94 -2.43
N MET A 8 17.86 20.47 -1.26
CA MET A 8 17.19 19.40 -0.54
C MET A 8 15.87 19.95 0.01
N LYS A 9 14.75 19.38 -0.44
CA LYS A 9 13.40 19.78 -0.04
C LYS A 9 12.87 18.82 1.02
N ILE A 10 12.24 19.36 2.06
CA ILE A 10 11.46 18.55 3.01
C ILE A 10 10.01 18.51 2.53
N ILE A 11 9.49 17.31 2.37
CA ILE A 11 8.09 17.05 2.01
C ILE A 11 7.41 16.21 3.07
N LYS A 12 6.08 16.35 3.15
CA LYS A 12 5.22 15.57 4.03
C LYS A 12 4.09 14.95 3.24
N THR A 13 3.75 13.73 3.59
CA THR A 13 2.60 13.02 3.01
C THR A 13 2.15 11.91 3.96
N GLU A 14 0.94 11.44 3.76
CA GLU A 14 0.47 10.20 4.33
C GLU A 14 0.72 9.04 3.35
N GLY A 15 1.00 7.85 3.84
CA GLY A 15 1.23 6.70 2.99
C GLY A 15 1.00 5.37 3.69
N ILE A 16 0.62 4.36 2.91
CA ILE A 16 0.54 2.97 3.35
C ILE A 16 1.80 2.23 2.92
N ILE A 17 2.39 1.49 3.85
CA ILE A 17 3.60 0.70 3.58
C ILE A 17 3.23 -0.55 2.79
N LEU A 18 3.76 -0.67 1.57
CA LEU A 18 3.52 -1.83 0.71
C LEU A 18 4.48 -2.98 1.03
N LYS A 19 5.77 -2.66 1.16
CA LYS A 19 6.81 -3.64 1.50
C LYS A 19 8.02 -2.96 2.13
N LYS A 20 8.85 -3.75 2.78
CA LYS A 20 10.15 -3.34 3.30
C LYS A 20 11.24 -4.32 2.88
N LYS A 21 12.43 -3.80 2.66
CA LYS A 21 13.62 -4.57 2.32
C LYS A 21 14.81 -4.10 3.14
N GLU A 22 15.41 -4.98 3.90
CA GLU A 22 16.67 -4.72 4.59
C GLU A 22 17.80 -4.66 3.57
N ILE A 23 18.63 -3.62 3.61
CA ILE A 23 19.74 -3.43 2.67
C ILE A 23 21.11 -3.63 3.32
N ASN A 24 21.20 -3.43 4.62
CA ASN A 24 22.39 -3.67 5.43
C ASN A 24 21.99 -3.89 6.89
N GLU A 25 22.97 -3.92 7.79
CA GLU A 25 22.72 -4.13 9.22
C GLU A 25 21.90 -3.02 9.90
N ALA A 26 21.82 -1.83 9.31
CA ALA A 26 21.20 -0.66 9.94
C ALA A 26 20.00 -0.10 9.16
N ASP A 27 20.01 -0.21 7.83
CA ASP A 27 19.13 0.53 6.94
C ASP A 27 18.09 -0.36 6.28
N VAL A 28 16.94 0.25 5.98
CA VAL A 28 15.83 -0.41 5.29
C VAL A 28 15.35 0.49 4.16
N ILE A 29 15.04 -0.08 3.00
CA ILE A 29 14.22 0.56 1.98
C ILE A 29 12.78 0.15 2.21
N ILE A 30 11.88 1.12 2.18
CA ILE A 30 10.44 0.89 2.21
C ILE A 30 9.82 1.38 0.91
N THR A 31 8.91 0.57 0.35
CA THR A 31 8.05 0.99 -0.74
C THR A 31 6.73 1.44 -0.13
N ILE A 32 6.32 2.65 -0.47
CA ILE A 32 5.17 3.32 0.12
C ILE A 32 4.24 3.74 -1.01
N PHE A 33 2.95 3.48 -0.87
CA PHE A 33 1.93 4.12 -1.67
C PHE A 33 1.47 5.37 -0.93
N THR A 34 1.88 6.54 -1.42
CA THR A 34 1.63 7.82 -0.76
C THR A 34 0.47 8.55 -1.39
N LYS A 35 -0.22 9.37 -0.59
CA LYS A 35 -1.35 10.17 -1.06
C LYS A 35 -0.95 11.19 -2.12
N ASN A 36 0.16 11.92 -1.91
CA ASN A 36 0.49 13.09 -2.71
C ASN A 36 1.65 12.90 -3.71
N PHE A 37 2.35 11.76 -3.64
CA PHE A 37 3.52 11.47 -4.48
C PHE A 37 3.44 10.12 -5.20
N GLY A 38 2.30 9.40 -5.07
CA GLY A 38 2.13 8.07 -5.63
C GLY A 38 3.01 7.01 -4.96
N LYS A 39 3.34 5.96 -5.69
CA LYS A 39 4.24 4.91 -5.20
C LYS A 39 5.69 5.40 -5.22
N ILE A 40 6.38 5.31 -4.11
CA ILE A 40 7.78 5.71 -3.97
C ILE A 40 8.57 4.67 -3.18
N ASP A 41 9.87 4.59 -3.44
CA ASP A 41 10.84 3.95 -2.55
C ASP A 41 11.55 5.01 -1.73
N SER A 42 11.70 4.75 -0.44
CA SER A 42 12.41 5.63 0.47
C SER A 42 13.32 4.85 1.40
N ILE A 43 14.52 5.38 1.63
CA ILE A 43 15.46 4.79 2.58
C ILE A 43 15.22 5.35 3.99
N ILE A 44 15.27 4.48 4.98
CA ILE A 44 15.29 4.88 6.39
C ILE A 44 16.59 4.39 7.02
N HIS A 45 17.44 5.34 7.37
CA HIS A 45 18.75 5.07 7.92
C HIS A 45 18.70 4.71 9.39
N GLY A 46 19.46 3.69 9.78
CA GLY A 46 19.71 3.33 11.17
C GLY A 46 18.51 2.76 11.93
N ILE A 47 17.38 2.47 11.28
CA ILE A 47 16.15 2.01 11.95
C ILE A 47 16.35 0.68 12.68
N ARG A 48 17.13 -0.23 12.12
CA ARG A 48 17.34 -1.56 12.69
C ARG A 48 18.15 -1.52 13.99
N LYS A 49 19.08 -0.59 14.10
CA LYS A 49 19.95 -0.37 15.27
C LYS A 49 19.40 0.65 16.26
N SER A 50 18.34 1.38 15.89
CA SER A 50 17.76 2.40 16.74
C SER A 50 17.11 1.79 17.98
N LYS A 51 17.40 2.36 19.14
CA LYS A 51 16.71 2.06 20.40
C LYS A 51 15.56 3.06 20.70
N ARG A 52 15.51 4.17 19.96
CA ARG A 52 14.56 5.27 20.17
C ARG A 52 13.39 5.25 19.20
N ARG A 53 13.58 4.71 17.99
CA ARG A 53 12.54 4.67 16.94
C ARG A 53 11.71 3.41 17.08
N GLU A 54 10.40 3.56 16.96
CA GLU A 54 9.50 2.43 16.86
C GLU A 54 9.71 1.73 15.51
N LYS A 55 10.09 0.45 15.57
CA LYS A 55 10.36 -0.34 14.34
C LYS A 55 9.11 -0.83 13.65
N ASN A 56 7.99 -0.89 14.36
CA ASN A 56 6.69 -1.30 13.83
C ASN A 56 6.09 -0.29 12.86
N VAL A 57 6.47 0.98 12.92
CA VAL A 57 5.99 2.03 12.01
C VAL A 57 6.23 1.70 10.53
N ILE A 58 7.28 0.94 10.22
CA ILE A 58 7.61 0.53 8.85
C ILE A 58 7.03 -0.85 8.45
N ASN A 59 6.16 -1.44 9.27
CA ASN A 59 5.55 -2.70 8.90
C ASN A 59 4.55 -2.52 7.73
N PRO A 60 4.51 -3.48 6.80
CA PRO A 60 3.50 -3.47 5.74
C PRO A 60 2.09 -3.31 6.30
N MET A 61 1.20 -2.70 5.52
CA MET A 61 -0.19 -2.31 5.84
C MET A 61 -0.31 -1.08 6.75
N ASN A 62 0.69 -0.74 7.56
CA ASN A 62 0.60 0.45 8.41
C ASN A 62 0.47 1.72 7.56
N VAL A 63 -0.39 2.62 8.03
CA VAL A 63 -0.56 3.97 7.48
C VAL A 63 0.17 4.95 8.39
N SER A 64 1.07 5.73 7.82
CA SER A 64 1.89 6.69 8.56
C SER A 64 1.89 8.06 7.90
N GLU A 65 1.99 9.10 8.73
CA GLU A 65 2.41 10.41 8.26
C GLU A 65 3.94 10.43 8.18
N ILE A 66 4.45 10.88 7.04
CA ILE A 66 5.84 10.71 6.68
C ILE A 66 6.44 12.07 6.31
N SER A 67 7.55 12.42 6.96
CA SER A 67 8.40 13.53 6.55
C SER A 67 9.65 12.98 5.87
N MET A 68 9.97 13.47 4.69
CA MET A 68 11.08 12.99 3.88
C MET A 68 11.92 14.13 3.35
N TYR A 69 13.21 13.86 3.19
CA TYR A 69 14.08 14.65 2.34
C TYR A 69 13.95 14.16 0.90
N GLN A 70 13.65 15.09 0.01
CA GLN A 70 13.66 14.83 -1.43
C GLN A 70 14.87 15.49 -2.07
N LYS A 71 15.66 14.70 -2.80
CA LYS A 71 16.75 15.16 -3.64
C LYS A 71 16.62 14.50 -5.00
N ASN A 72 16.27 15.27 -6.03
CA ASN A 72 15.89 14.75 -7.35
C ASN A 72 14.75 13.71 -7.21
N SER A 73 14.97 12.49 -7.68
CA SER A 73 14.01 11.36 -7.57
C SER A 73 14.21 10.49 -6.33
N TYR A 74 15.12 10.87 -5.43
CA TYR A 74 15.43 10.07 -4.25
C TYR A 74 14.75 10.61 -3.00
N TYR A 75 14.22 9.71 -2.19
CA TYR A 75 13.57 10.02 -0.93
C TYR A 75 14.31 9.38 0.23
N THR A 76 14.50 10.14 1.30
CA THR A 76 15.08 9.65 2.55
C THR A 76 14.15 10.00 3.69
N ILE A 77 13.76 9.02 4.48
CA ILE A 77 12.89 9.25 5.64
C ILE A 77 13.62 10.12 6.67
N LYS A 78 12.99 11.24 7.01
CA LYS A 78 13.37 12.08 8.14
C LYS A 78 12.68 11.60 9.40
N ASP A 79 11.34 11.44 9.33
CA ASP A 79 10.49 11.06 10.44
C ASP A 79 9.24 10.36 9.97
N MET A 80 8.68 9.49 10.81
CA MET A 80 7.42 8.78 10.56
C MET A 80 6.60 8.73 11.85
N GLU A 81 5.32 9.03 11.72
CA GLU A 81 4.34 8.90 12.79
C GLU A 81 3.25 7.91 12.38
N LEU A 82 3.06 6.85 13.16
CA LEU A 82 2.00 5.86 12.91
C LEU A 82 0.63 6.51 13.09
N LYS A 83 -0.19 6.50 12.04
CA LYS A 83 -1.57 7.01 12.04
C LYS A 83 -2.59 5.91 12.22
N LYS A 84 -2.37 4.78 11.56
CA LYS A 84 -3.31 3.66 11.57
C LYS A 84 -2.59 2.32 11.46
N THR A 85 -3.07 1.37 12.22
CA THR A 85 -2.72 -0.04 12.11
C THR A 85 -3.99 -0.88 12.12
N PHE A 86 -3.97 -2.00 11.43
CA PHE A 86 -5.14 -2.87 11.27
C PHE A 86 -4.97 -4.11 12.16
N LEU A 87 -5.38 -3.98 13.41
CA LEU A 87 -5.11 -4.98 14.44
C LEU A 87 -5.84 -6.31 14.22
N GLU A 88 -7.07 -6.26 13.73
CA GLU A 88 -7.85 -7.47 13.48
C GLU A 88 -7.33 -8.23 12.26
N ILE A 89 -6.78 -7.53 11.26
CA ILE A 89 -6.06 -8.18 10.15
C ILE A 89 -4.85 -8.95 10.68
N SER A 90 -4.10 -8.37 11.60
CA SER A 90 -2.86 -8.98 12.12
C SER A 90 -3.09 -10.25 12.96
N LYS A 91 -4.31 -10.46 13.45
CA LYS A 91 -4.69 -11.61 14.30
C LYS A 91 -5.32 -12.76 13.50
N ASP A 92 -5.71 -12.53 12.26
CA ASP A 92 -6.46 -13.46 11.43
C ASP A 92 -5.69 -13.79 10.15
N ILE A 93 -5.33 -15.06 9.96
CA ILE A 93 -4.52 -15.51 8.84
C ILE A 93 -5.23 -15.29 7.49
N GLU A 94 -6.55 -15.45 7.42
CA GLU A 94 -7.32 -15.24 6.20
C GLU A 94 -7.31 -13.76 5.81
N LYS A 95 -7.46 -12.87 6.79
CA LYS A 95 -7.37 -11.41 6.57
C LYS A 95 -5.95 -10.99 6.19
N LEU A 96 -4.92 -11.57 6.81
CA LEU A 96 -3.53 -11.31 6.44
C LEU A 96 -3.25 -11.68 4.98
N GLU A 97 -3.70 -12.84 4.53
CA GLU A 97 -3.55 -13.24 3.12
C GLU A 97 -4.20 -12.25 2.17
N VAL A 98 -5.43 -11.82 2.44
CA VAL A 98 -6.15 -10.82 1.64
C VAL A 98 -5.41 -9.48 1.66
N GLY A 99 -5.00 -9.03 2.83
CA GLY A 99 -4.27 -7.76 2.98
C GLY A 99 -2.95 -7.74 2.21
N PHE A 100 -2.14 -8.79 2.32
CA PHE A 100 -0.89 -8.92 1.55
C PHE A 100 -1.14 -9.03 0.05
N TYR A 101 -2.20 -9.72 -0.35
CA TYR A 101 -2.60 -9.78 -1.74
C TYR A 101 -2.94 -8.39 -2.30
N PHE A 102 -3.65 -7.57 -1.53
CA PHE A 102 -3.94 -6.19 -1.92
C PHE A 102 -2.67 -5.35 -2.05
N LEU A 103 -1.76 -5.42 -1.08
CA LEU A 103 -0.47 -4.70 -1.14
C LEU A 103 0.36 -5.10 -2.35
N ASP A 104 0.47 -6.40 -2.63
CA ASP A 104 1.21 -6.92 -3.77
C ASP A 104 0.59 -6.47 -5.11
N THR A 105 -0.73 -6.49 -5.21
CA THR A 105 -1.46 -6.02 -6.39
C THR A 105 -1.21 -4.53 -6.63
N ILE A 106 -1.34 -3.69 -5.62
CA ILE A 106 -1.05 -2.25 -5.72
C ILE A 106 0.39 -2.04 -6.16
N ASN A 107 1.34 -2.76 -5.55
CA ASN A 107 2.75 -2.64 -5.89
C ASN A 107 3.07 -3.03 -7.34
N LYS A 108 2.33 -3.97 -7.92
CA LYS A 108 2.52 -4.43 -9.29
C LYS A 108 1.87 -3.53 -10.33
N ILE A 109 0.70 -2.98 -10.02
CA ILE A 109 -0.13 -2.25 -10.99
C ILE A 109 0.27 -0.79 -11.08
N TYR A 110 0.55 -0.13 -9.94
CA TYR A 110 0.88 1.28 -9.92
C TYR A 110 2.34 1.52 -10.27
N GLU A 111 2.56 2.44 -11.20
CA GLU A 111 3.90 2.91 -11.53
C GLU A 111 4.44 3.86 -10.45
N TYR A 112 5.75 4.02 -10.40
CA TYR A 112 6.38 4.95 -9.48
C TYR A 112 6.00 6.40 -9.83
N ASN A 113 5.70 7.19 -8.80
CA ASN A 113 5.31 8.61 -8.89
C ASN A 113 3.99 8.87 -9.63
N ASP A 114 3.19 7.85 -9.88
CA ASP A 114 1.83 8.00 -10.38
C ASP A 114 0.90 8.34 -9.21
N VAL A 115 0.41 9.59 -9.20
CA VAL A 115 -0.36 10.16 -8.09
C VAL A 115 -1.85 9.94 -8.34
N ASP A 116 -2.49 9.26 -7.41
CA ASP A 116 -3.94 9.04 -7.38
C ASP A 116 -4.44 9.16 -5.95
N GLU A 117 -4.76 10.40 -5.54
CA GLU A 117 -5.22 10.68 -4.17
C GLU A 117 -6.56 10.00 -3.86
N GLU A 118 -7.46 9.94 -4.83
CA GLU A 118 -8.77 9.32 -4.66
C GLU A 118 -8.63 7.81 -4.45
N PHE A 119 -7.78 7.17 -5.24
CA PHE A 119 -7.49 5.74 -5.07
C PHE A 119 -6.77 5.46 -3.75
N TYR A 120 -5.84 6.34 -3.32
CA TYR A 120 -5.21 6.23 -2.02
C TYR A 120 -6.25 6.17 -0.89
N ASP A 121 -7.20 7.11 -0.86
CA ASP A 121 -8.25 7.15 0.15
C ASP A 121 -9.15 5.89 0.10
N ARG A 122 -9.43 5.36 -1.10
CA ARG A 122 -10.15 4.09 -1.26
C ARG A 122 -9.38 2.90 -0.72
N ILE A 123 -8.07 2.84 -0.95
CA ILE A 123 -7.22 1.77 -0.40
C ILE A 123 -7.27 1.76 1.12
N VAL A 124 -7.11 2.89 1.77
CA VAL A 124 -7.20 2.99 3.23
C VAL A 124 -8.58 2.50 3.71
N ASN A 125 -9.66 2.90 3.03
CA ASN A 125 -11.03 2.45 3.36
C ASN A 125 -11.22 0.95 3.16
N ILE A 126 -10.61 0.35 2.14
CA ILE A 126 -10.65 -1.11 1.90
C ILE A 126 -9.96 -1.87 3.04
N PHE A 127 -8.82 -1.39 3.52
CA PHE A 127 -8.15 -2.00 4.67
C PHE A 127 -8.95 -1.82 5.96
N ASP A 128 -9.59 -0.67 6.17
CA ASP A 128 -10.52 -0.47 7.28
C ASP A 128 -11.72 -1.44 7.23
N TYR A 129 -12.25 -1.67 6.04
CA TYR A 129 -13.33 -2.64 5.84
C TYR A 129 -12.87 -4.06 6.14
N LEU A 130 -11.70 -4.47 5.60
CA LEU A 130 -11.12 -5.78 5.85
C LEU A 130 -10.84 -5.99 7.35
N ASP A 131 -10.36 -4.98 8.04
CA ASP A 131 -10.07 -5.05 9.47
C ASP A 131 -11.33 -5.35 10.30
N ARG A 132 -12.46 -4.72 9.96
CA ARG A 132 -13.73 -4.86 10.69
C ARG A 132 -14.59 -6.05 10.25
N LYS A 133 -14.43 -6.51 9.01
CA LYS A 133 -15.24 -7.60 8.43
C LYS A 133 -14.85 -8.94 9.06
N GLU A 134 -15.83 -9.70 9.51
CA GLU A 134 -15.61 -11.12 9.83
C GLU A 134 -15.56 -11.92 8.52
N ILE A 135 -14.54 -12.75 8.38
CA ILE A 135 -14.42 -13.73 7.30
C ILE A 135 -14.77 -15.10 7.89
N THR A 136 -15.96 -15.58 7.55
CA THR A 136 -16.48 -16.83 8.12
C THR A 136 -16.14 -18.06 7.28
N ASN A 137 -15.77 -17.87 6.02
CA ASN A 137 -15.40 -18.95 5.11
C ASN A 137 -14.53 -18.45 3.96
N SER A 138 -13.89 -19.40 3.28
CA SER A 138 -12.98 -19.10 2.16
C SER A 138 -13.67 -18.44 0.96
N ALA A 139 -14.99 -18.65 0.76
CA ALA A 139 -15.71 -18.01 -0.34
C ALA A 139 -15.77 -16.50 -0.17
N GLU A 140 -16.00 -16.01 1.05
CA GLU A 140 -15.99 -14.56 1.35
C GLU A 140 -14.61 -13.92 1.05
N LYS A 141 -13.52 -14.62 1.35
CA LYS A 141 -12.17 -14.16 1.00
C LYS A 141 -12.02 -14.00 -0.52
N TYR A 142 -12.40 -14.96 -1.31
CA TYR A 142 -12.33 -14.88 -2.77
C TYR A 142 -13.22 -13.78 -3.35
N ILE A 143 -14.39 -13.58 -2.78
CA ILE A 143 -15.30 -12.50 -3.13
C ILE A 143 -14.61 -11.14 -2.93
N MET A 144 -14.00 -10.92 -1.78
CA MET A 144 -13.29 -9.66 -1.47
C MET A 144 -12.14 -9.41 -2.44
N VAL A 145 -11.31 -10.43 -2.71
CA VAL A 145 -10.21 -10.33 -3.67
C VAL A 145 -10.72 -10.02 -5.07
N THR A 146 -11.79 -10.67 -5.51
CA THR A 146 -12.39 -10.46 -6.83
C THR A 146 -12.93 -9.03 -6.98
N HIS A 147 -13.63 -8.50 -5.98
CA HIS A 147 -14.10 -7.13 -5.98
C HIS A 147 -12.97 -6.11 -6.04
N PHE A 148 -11.94 -6.33 -5.27
CA PHE A 148 -10.77 -5.47 -5.27
C PHE A 148 -10.09 -5.42 -6.64
N LEU A 149 -9.83 -6.60 -7.23
CA LEU A 149 -9.23 -6.69 -8.57
C LEU A 149 -10.10 -6.01 -9.63
N ARG A 150 -11.39 -6.32 -9.63
CA ARG A 150 -12.33 -5.71 -10.56
C ARG A 150 -12.27 -4.18 -10.47
N ARG A 151 -12.31 -3.64 -9.27
CA ARG A 151 -12.27 -2.19 -9.07
C ARG A 151 -10.99 -1.57 -9.61
N ILE A 152 -9.85 -2.17 -9.32
CA ILE A 152 -8.56 -1.71 -9.85
C ILE A 152 -8.55 -1.75 -11.38
N MET A 153 -9.01 -2.82 -11.99
CA MET A 153 -9.01 -2.98 -13.45
C MET A 153 -9.90 -1.93 -14.15
N ILE A 154 -11.04 -1.60 -13.56
CA ILE A 154 -11.91 -0.52 -14.06
C ILE A 154 -11.22 0.85 -13.91
N GLU A 155 -10.65 1.14 -12.75
CA GLU A 155 -9.99 2.43 -12.48
C GLU A 155 -8.75 2.65 -13.34
N GLN A 156 -8.02 1.58 -13.66
CA GLN A 156 -6.87 1.64 -14.58
C GLN A 156 -7.27 1.65 -16.06
N GLY A 157 -8.57 1.61 -16.38
CA GLY A 157 -9.06 1.59 -17.76
C GLY A 157 -8.65 0.34 -18.55
N ILE A 158 -8.31 -0.76 -17.86
CA ILE A 158 -7.90 -2.02 -18.49
C ILE A 158 -9.12 -2.74 -19.06
N TYR A 159 -10.25 -2.64 -18.37
CA TYR A 159 -11.52 -3.24 -18.77
C TYR A 159 -12.70 -2.32 -18.51
N GLU A 160 -13.69 -2.36 -19.40
CA GLU A 160 -15.01 -1.87 -19.08
C GLU A 160 -15.77 -2.89 -18.20
N GLU A 161 -16.75 -2.42 -17.43
CA GLU A 161 -17.49 -3.28 -16.49
C GLU A 161 -18.18 -4.46 -17.20
N SER A 162 -18.61 -4.27 -18.43
CA SER A 162 -19.18 -5.30 -19.30
C SER A 162 -18.20 -6.42 -19.67
N ASP A 163 -16.91 -6.09 -19.80
CA ASP A 163 -15.89 -7.02 -20.30
C ASP A 163 -15.42 -7.97 -19.20
N ILE A 164 -15.38 -7.50 -17.95
CA ILE A 164 -14.95 -8.30 -16.79
C ILE A 164 -15.84 -9.53 -16.62
N MET A 165 -17.13 -9.39 -16.88
CA MET A 165 -18.09 -10.49 -16.79
C MET A 165 -17.81 -11.62 -17.78
N THR A 166 -17.11 -11.35 -18.86
CA THR A 166 -16.76 -12.34 -19.89
C THR A 166 -15.57 -13.22 -19.50
N TYR A 167 -14.73 -12.75 -18.58
CA TYR A 167 -13.50 -13.43 -18.17
C TYR A 167 -13.63 -14.25 -16.89
N PHE A 168 -14.73 -14.08 -16.15
CA PHE A 168 -14.97 -14.91 -14.97
C PHE A 168 -15.41 -16.33 -15.37
N SER A 169 -14.86 -17.34 -14.70
CA SER A 169 -15.40 -18.68 -14.76
C SER A 169 -16.87 -18.69 -14.26
N LYS A 170 -17.65 -19.67 -14.69
CA LYS A 170 -19.06 -19.80 -14.25
C LYS A 170 -19.19 -19.73 -12.72
N ASP A 171 -18.27 -20.37 -12.01
CA ASP A 171 -18.28 -20.42 -10.55
C ASP A 171 -18.04 -19.04 -9.92
N LEU A 172 -17.11 -18.26 -10.48
CA LEU A 172 -16.86 -16.87 -10.06
C LEU A 172 -18.02 -15.94 -10.43
N LEU A 173 -18.69 -16.17 -11.55
CA LEU A 173 -19.89 -15.43 -11.94
C LEU A 173 -21.07 -15.70 -11.01
N GLU A 174 -21.25 -16.95 -10.55
CA GLU A 174 -22.29 -17.26 -9.57
C GLU A 174 -22.02 -16.60 -8.23
N ILE A 175 -20.78 -16.63 -7.75
CA ILE A 175 -20.36 -15.93 -6.54
C ILE A 175 -20.58 -14.42 -6.69
N TYR A 176 -20.22 -13.84 -7.84
CA TYR A 176 -20.40 -12.43 -8.12
C TYR A 176 -21.88 -11.99 -8.12
N LYS A 177 -22.80 -12.82 -8.59
CA LYS A 177 -24.23 -12.53 -8.59
C LYS A 177 -24.88 -12.56 -7.21
N LEU A 178 -24.21 -13.15 -6.22
CA LEU A 178 -24.68 -13.23 -4.83
C LEU A 178 -24.32 -12.00 -3.99
N ILE A 179 -23.63 -11.03 -4.59
CA ILE A 179 -23.15 -9.79 -3.98
C ILE A 179 -23.88 -8.59 -4.57
#